data_8c964a4b5e9ae4cf2cbb0b7ed984543d
#
_entry.id   8c964a4b5e9ae4cf2cbb0b7ed984543d
#
_cell.length_a   1.000
_cell.length_b   1.000
_cell.length_c   1.000
_cell.angle_alpha   90.00
_cell.angle_beta   90.00
_cell.angle_gamma   90.00
#
_symmetry.space_group_name_H-M   'P 1'
#
loop_
_entity.id
_entity.type
_entity.pdbx_description
1 polymer ?
#
loop_
_entity_poly.entity_id
_entity_poly.type
_entity_poly.pdbx_seq_one_letter_code
_entity_poly.pdbx_strand_id
1 'polypeptide(L)'
;MAAPARGGKLTSVDEAPALAVKGVEKVIKLDDAVAVVAKGYWAAISGLRAMPPQFTDGGNGAISTASIFKAYDDLIAKGEPAGEAGEGDVKTALGPKPVEAKYQVPFLHHAMMEPFALTAHFKDGKLDIWGGMQDPLATKMMAVDVSGLDSDKVTFHPMLIGGSFGRRLPMYMEIVSQVAKLAMQLPYPVKLIWSREEEIAQGAYRPQSAAVLKANVTANKRIAAYSNDYAQTESAESETTFIHNLPAVARRNYEHSSNQITGAWRSVNSTQQGFYNESFMDELAHAAGADPVEFRRNHLKADSRHLRVLDECARLANWKSPLPEGVGRGVAIVESFKTIVAHVIEASVKEDGMPKVHKITTVVDAGSIVNPDAAKAQIEGGTIMGLSSAIGEAITLEKG
;
A
#
# COMPACT_ATOMS: atom_id res chain seq x y z
N MET A 1 0.22 -2.07 -23.36
CA MET A 1 -0.22 -3.26 -22.57
C MET A 1 1.00 -4.09 -22.28
N ALA A 2 1.29 -4.29 -21.01
CA ALA A 2 2.35 -5.19 -20.58
C ALA A 2 1.79 -6.59 -20.23
N ALA A 3 2.69 -7.55 -20.01
CA ALA A 3 2.31 -8.89 -19.61
C ALA A 3 1.47 -8.86 -18.32
N PRO A 4 0.33 -9.56 -18.27
CA PRO A 4 -0.55 -9.55 -17.09
C PRO A 4 0.08 -10.28 -15.89
N ALA A 5 0.90 -11.30 -16.13
CA ALA A 5 1.68 -11.96 -15.11
C ALA A 5 3.12 -11.43 -15.11
N ARG A 6 3.65 -11.13 -13.93
CA ARG A 6 5.01 -10.61 -13.82
C ARG A 6 6.05 -11.62 -14.33
N GLY A 7 7.05 -11.13 -15.06
CA GLY A 7 8.04 -11.97 -15.73
C GLY A 7 7.54 -12.61 -17.02
N GLY A 8 6.27 -12.39 -17.37
CA GLY A 8 5.70 -12.83 -18.63
C GLY A 8 6.41 -12.18 -19.82
N LYS A 9 6.49 -12.91 -20.92
CA LYS A 9 7.11 -12.46 -22.18
C LYS A 9 6.10 -12.47 -23.30
N LEU A 10 6.21 -11.51 -24.21
CA LEU A 10 5.39 -11.46 -25.42
C LEU A 10 5.70 -12.69 -26.29
N THR A 11 4.67 -13.46 -26.64
CA THR A 11 4.81 -14.64 -27.50
C THR A 11 4.34 -14.38 -28.91
N SER A 12 3.22 -13.70 -29.07
CA SER A 12 2.68 -13.36 -30.37
C SER A 12 1.74 -12.16 -30.29
N VAL A 13 1.64 -11.45 -31.41
CA VAL A 13 0.64 -10.40 -31.64
C VAL A 13 0.40 -10.25 -33.13
N ASP A 14 -0.86 -10.18 -33.53
CA ASP A 14 -1.25 -9.79 -34.90
C ASP A 14 -1.45 -8.27 -34.93
N GLU A 15 -0.59 -7.56 -35.65
CA GLU A 15 -0.62 -6.10 -35.74
C GLU A 15 -1.66 -5.56 -36.73
N ALA A 16 -2.11 -6.38 -37.67
CA ALA A 16 -2.98 -5.94 -38.77
C ALA A 16 -4.29 -5.27 -38.31
N PRO A 17 -5.00 -5.79 -37.29
CA PRO A 17 -6.19 -5.14 -36.75
C PRO A 17 -5.92 -3.77 -36.13
N ALA A 18 -4.79 -3.60 -35.47
CA ALA A 18 -4.40 -2.31 -34.87
C ALA A 18 -4.06 -1.28 -35.94
N LEU A 19 -3.29 -1.68 -36.94
CA LEU A 19 -2.89 -0.81 -38.07
C LEU A 19 -4.07 -0.39 -38.94
N ALA A 20 -5.17 -1.15 -38.96
CA ALA A 20 -6.39 -0.78 -39.60
C ALA A 20 -7.20 0.33 -38.94
N VAL A 21 -6.90 0.61 -37.64
CA VAL A 21 -7.56 1.69 -36.88
C VAL A 21 -7.07 3.06 -37.38
N LYS A 22 -7.99 3.90 -37.79
CA LYS A 22 -7.66 5.26 -38.28
C LYS A 22 -6.89 6.07 -37.29
N GLY A 23 -5.68 6.51 -37.64
CA GLY A 23 -4.80 7.31 -36.80
C GLY A 23 -3.73 6.51 -36.04
N VAL A 24 -3.77 5.18 -36.14
CA VAL A 24 -2.64 4.33 -35.70
C VAL A 24 -1.54 4.42 -36.75
N GLU A 25 -0.30 4.59 -36.29
CA GLU A 25 0.87 4.75 -37.16
C GLU A 25 1.83 3.54 -37.06
N LYS A 26 1.95 2.95 -35.86
CA LYS A 26 2.93 1.88 -35.63
C LYS A 26 2.56 1.03 -34.41
N VAL A 27 2.93 -0.23 -34.45
CA VAL A 27 2.98 -1.13 -33.28
C VAL A 27 4.44 -1.36 -32.93
N ILE A 28 4.79 -1.22 -31.65
CA ILE A 28 6.13 -1.49 -31.15
C ILE A 28 6.05 -2.63 -30.15
N LYS A 29 6.84 -3.67 -30.39
CA LYS A 29 6.96 -4.83 -29.51
C LYS A 29 8.15 -4.61 -28.57
N LEU A 30 7.91 -4.80 -27.29
CA LEU A 30 8.95 -4.93 -26.25
C LEU A 30 8.95 -6.39 -25.79
N ASP A 31 9.92 -6.78 -24.99
CA ASP A 31 10.04 -8.17 -24.52
C ASP A 31 8.83 -8.63 -23.71
N ASP A 32 8.24 -7.70 -22.94
CA ASP A 32 7.19 -7.92 -21.95
C ASP A 32 5.97 -7.02 -22.17
N ALA A 33 5.94 -6.24 -23.25
CA ALA A 33 4.86 -5.31 -23.53
C ALA A 33 4.66 -5.06 -25.04
N VAL A 34 3.50 -4.53 -25.39
CA VAL A 34 3.21 -3.99 -26.71
C VAL A 34 2.69 -2.56 -26.58
N ALA A 35 3.22 -1.67 -27.40
CA ALA A 35 2.79 -0.28 -27.49
C ALA A 35 2.18 0.01 -28.87
N VAL A 36 1.08 0.76 -28.91
CA VAL A 36 0.49 1.28 -30.14
C VAL A 36 0.76 2.78 -30.23
N VAL A 37 1.42 3.20 -31.29
CA VAL A 37 1.73 4.59 -31.57
C VAL A 37 0.66 5.16 -32.49
N ALA A 38 0.08 6.30 -32.13
CA ALA A 38 -0.99 6.95 -32.88
C ALA A 38 -0.96 8.46 -32.68
N LYS A 39 -1.69 9.20 -33.53
CA LYS A 39 -1.83 10.67 -33.41
C LYS A 39 -2.59 11.15 -32.18
N GLY A 40 -3.24 10.25 -31.43
CA GLY A 40 -3.96 10.57 -30.21
C GLY A 40 -4.33 9.33 -29.41
N TYR A 41 -4.64 9.55 -28.13
CA TYR A 41 -4.93 8.50 -27.16
C TYR A 41 -6.03 7.52 -27.61
N TRP A 42 -7.15 8.05 -28.14
CA TRP A 42 -8.28 7.20 -28.52
C TRP A 42 -7.97 6.26 -29.70
N ALA A 43 -7.16 6.71 -30.64
CA ALA A 43 -6.71 5.84 -31.74
C ALA A 43 -5.73 4.78 -31.19
N ALA A 44 -4.80 5.16 -30.31
CA ALA A 44 -3.85 4.24 -29.69
C ALA A 44 -4.55 3.14 -28.88
N ILE A 45 -5.47 3.51 -27.99
CA ILE A 45 -6.20 2.54 -27.15
C ILE A 45 -7.16 1.67 -27.96
N SER A 46 -7.77 2.21 -29.01
CA SER A 46 -8.62 1.44 -29.93
C SER A 46 -7.80 0.42 -30.70
N GLY A 47 -6.62 0.81 -31.19
CA GLY A 47 -5.69 -0.11 -31.85
C GLY A 47 -5.22 -1.22 -30.90
N LEU A 48 -4.89 -0.87 -29.66
CA LEU A 48 -4.47 -1.84 -28.66
C LEU A 48 -5.57 -2.87 -28.33
N ARG A 49 -6.82 -2.41 -28.22
CA ARG A 49 -7.99 -3.28 -27.99
C ARG A 49 -8.35 -4.17 -29.19
N ALA A 50 -8.05 -3.72 -30.41
CA ALA A 50 -8.27 -4.51 -31.61
C ALA A 50 -7.24 -5.65 -31.79
N MET A 51 -6.14 -5.61 -31.07
CA MET A 51 -4.96 -6.45 -31.24
C MET A 51 -4.56 -7.08 -29.88
N PRO A 52 -5.30 -8.05 -29.32
CA PRO A 52 -4.97 -8.66 -28.04
C PRO A 52 -3.65 -9.46 -28.14
N PRO A 53 -2.56 -9.02 -27.49
CA PRO A 53 -1.28 -9.74 -27.48
C PRO A 53 -1.36 -10.98 -26.61
N GLN A 54 -0.50 -11.97 -26.91
CA GLN A 54 -0.34 -13.17 -26.11
C GLN A 54 0.98 -13.12 -25.33
N PHE A 55 0.92 -13.49 -24.07
CA PHE A 55 2.08 -13.51 -23.19
C PHE A 55 2.21 -14.87 -22.50
N THR A 56 3.43 -15.20 -22.04
CA THR A 56 3.64 -16.28 -21.09
C THR A 56 3.23 -15.82 -19.69
N ASP A 57 3.06 -16.77 -18.78
CA ASP A 57 2.78 -16.49 -17.35
C ASP A 57 4.08 -16.22 -16.54
N GLY A 58 5.25 -16.18 -17.17
CA GLY A 58 6.53 -15.99 -16.49
C GLY A 58 6.90 -17.10 -15.50
N GLY A 59 6.24 -18.28 -15.57
CA GLY A 59 6.41 -19.37 -14.62
C GLY A 59 5.59 -19.21 -13.33
N ASN A 60 4.71 -18.23 -13.27
CA ASN A 60 3.95 -17.85 -12.05
C ASN A 60 2.50 -18.34 -12.06
N GLY A 61 2.09 -19.16 -13.03
CA GLY A 61 0.71 -19.59 -13.22
C GLY A 61 0.08 -20.34 -12.05
N ALA A 62 0.85 -20.82 -11.09
CA ALA A 62 0.36 -21.45 -9.87
C ALA A 62 0.12 -20.48 -8.70
N ILE A 63 0.55 -19.20 -8.83
CA ILE A 63 0.48 -18.22 -7.73
C ILE A 63 -0.91 -17.60 -7.69
N SER A 64 -1.48 -17.54 -6.49
CA SER A 64 -2.77 -16.92 -6.19
C SER A 64 -2.74 -16.24 -4.82
N THR A 65 -3.67 -15.33 -4.58
CA THR A 65 -3.87 -14.71 -3.26
C THR A 65 -3.96 -15.78 -2.15
N ALA A 66 -4.68 -16.85 -2.39
CA ALA A 66 -4.85 -17.93 -1.42
C ALA A 66 -3.54 -18.70 -1.16
N SER A 67 -2.73 -18.96 -2.23
CA SER A 67 -1.45 -19.65 -2.07
C SER A 67 -0.45 -18.81 -1.29
N ILE A 68 -0.47 -17.48 -1.46
CA ILE A 68 0.39 -16.56 -0.70
C ILE A 68 -0.02 -16.53 0.78
N PHE A 69 -1.32 -16.42 1.11
CA PHE A 69 -1.77 -16.48 2.50
C PHE A 69 -1.42 -17.79 3.17
N LYS A 70 -1.54 -18.90 2.43
CA LYS A 70 -1.10 -20.20 2.96
C LYS A 70 0.39 -20.22 3.27
N ALA A 71 1.22 -19.64 2.40
CA ALA A 71 2.66 -19.53 2.65
C ALA A 71 2.97 -18.68 3.88
N TYR A 72 2.23 -17.58 4.11
CA TYR A 72 2.36 -16.77 5.32
C TYR A 72 2.01 -17.57 6.59
N ASP A 73 0.92 -18.34 6.56
CA ASP A 73 0.53 -19.19 7.67
C ASP A 73 1.60 -20.24 8.00
N ASP A 74 2.16 -20.87 6.97
CA ASP A 74 3.23 -21.85 7.13
C ASP A 74 4.52 -21.21 7.69
N LEU A 75 4.88 -19.99 7.25
CA LEU A 75 6.03 -19.23 7.75
C LEU A 75 5.87 -18.86 9.23
N ILE A 76 4.73 -18.29 9.62
CA ILE A 76 4.44 -17.91 11.02
C ILE A 76 4.44 -19.14 11.93
N ALA A 77 3.95 -20.28 11.43
CA ALA A 77 3.84 -21.50 12.23
C ALA A 77 5.17 -22.25 12.40
N LYS A 78 6.08 -22.19 11.43
CA LYS A 78 7.24 -23.09 11.33
C LYS A 78 8.52 -22.44 10.84
N GLY A 79 8.45 -21.19 10.35
CA GLY A 79 9.60 -20.48 9.81
C GLY A 79 10.47 -19.85 10.88
N GLU A 80 11.63 -19.39 10.46
CA GLU A 80 12.49 -18.53 11.25
C GLU A 80 12.16 -17.07 10.90
N PRO A 81 11.99 -16.18 11.89
CA PRO A 81 11.75 -14.78 11.62
C PRO A 81 12.95 -14.12 10.96
N ALA A 82 12.69 -13.27 9.98
CA ALA A 82 13.71 -12.42 9.35
C ALA A 82 14.19 -11.31 10.30
N GLY A 83 13.34 -10.91 11.24
CA GLY A 83 13.65 -9.95 12.29
C GLY A 83 12.77 -10.11 13.51
N GLU A 84 13.32 -9.75 14.66
CA GLU A 84 12.60 -9.72 15.93
C GLU A 84 12.92 -8.42 16.68
N ALA A 85 11.89 -7.78 17.21
CA ALA A 85 12.01 -6.61 18.08
C ALA A 85 11.11 -6.79 19.31
N GLY A 86 11.57 -6.33 20.45
CA GLY A 86 10.76 -6.40 21.67
C GLY A 86 11.61 -6.36 22.94
N GLU A 87 10.96 -6.65 24.05
CA GLU A 87 11.56 -6.66 25.39
C GLU A 87 10.83 -7.63 26.33
N GLY A 88 11.48 -8.05 27.38
CA GLY A 88 10.93 -8.95 28.41
C GLY A 88 10.81 -10.41 27.98
N ASP A 89 10.38 -11.27 28.91
CA ASP A 89 10.14 -12.71 28.64
C ASP A 89 8.69 -12.96 28.23
N VAL A 90 8.42 -12.77 26.95
CA VAL A 90 7.07 -12.94 26.38
C VAL A 90 6.60 -14.40 26.50
N LYS A 91 7.50 -15.37 26.31
CA LYS A 91 7.14 -16.79 26.30
C LYS A 91 6.55 -17.23 27.64
N THR A 92 7.21 -16.87 28.74
CA THR A 92 6.73 -17.18 30.08
C THR A 92 5.50 -16.36 30.46
N ALA A 93 5.49 -15.06 30.10
CA ALA A 93 4.44 -14.14 30.53
C ALA A 93 3.12 -14.31 29.75
N LEU A 94 3.11 -14.90 28.54
CA LEU A 94 1.90 -15.26 27.81
C LEU A 94 1.06 -16.31 28.54
N GLY A 95 1.72 -17.20 29.30
CA GLY A 95 1.02 -18.26 30.02
C GLY A 95 0.34 -19.30 29.09
N PRO A 96 -0.47 -20.20 29.67
CA PRO A 96 -1.00 -21.36 28.92
C PRO A 96 -2.27 -21.07 28.09
N LYS A 97 -2.93 -19.93 28.28
CA LYS A 97 -4.20 -19.59 27.60
C LYS A 97 -4.24 -18.10 27.24
N PRO A 98 -3.38 -17.65 26.32
CA PRO A 98 -3.44 -16.28 25.86
C PRO A 98 -4.73 -16.03 25.04
N VAL A 99 -5.15 -14.79 24.98
CA VAL A 99 -6.06 -14.33 23.93
C VAL A 99 -5.27 -14.36 22.61
N GLU A 100 -5.86 -14.88 21.57
CA GLU A 100 -5.23 -15.01 20.25
C GLU A 100 -6.18 -14.51 19.16
N ALA A 101 -5.64 -13.77 18.20
CA ALA A 101 -6.35 -13.31 17.02
C ALA A 101 -5.47 -13.45 15.77
N LYS A 102 -6.13 -13.70 14.63
CA LYS A 102 -5.50 -13.75 13.32
C LYS A 102 -6.11 -12.70 12.43
N TYR A 103 -5.23 -11.92 11.77
CA TYR A 103 -5.63 -10.88 10.84
C TYR A 103 -4.98 -11.11 9.48
N GLN A 104 -5.67 -10.68 8.42
CA GLN A 104 -5.17 -10.71 7.06
C GLN A 104 -5.58 -9.44 6.33
N VAL A 105 -4.68 -8.91 5.50
CA VAL A 105 -4.97 -7.80 4.62
C VAL A 105 -4.50 -8.11 3.19
N PRO A 106 -5.30 -7.79 2.16
CA PRO A 106 -4.95 -8.05 0.76
C PRO A 106 -3.86 -7.07 0.27
N PHE A 107 -3.33 -7.31 -0.92
CA PHE A 107 -2.65 -6.26 -1.67
C PHE A 107 -3.60 -5.08 -1.93
N LEU A 108 -3.07 -3.85 -1.88
CA LEU A 108 -3.81 -2.65 -2.22
C LEU A 108 -3.11 -1.85 -3.30
N HIS A 109 -3.91 -1.27 -4.18
CA HIS A 109 -3.46 -0.30 -5.17
C HIS A 109 -3.46 1.12 -4.56
N HIS A 110 -2.65 2.02 -5.12
CA HIS A 110 -2.56 3.42 -4.64
C HIS A 110 -3.71 4.31 -5.13
N ALA A 111 -4.38 3.93 -6.22
CA ALA A 111 -5.53 4.61 -6.81
C ALA A 111 -5.33 6.14 -7.00
N MET A 112 -4.13 6.56 -7.40
CA MET A 112 -3.84 7.97 -7.67
C MET A 112 -4.74 8.49 -8.81
N MET A 113 -5.19 9.76 -8.72
CA MET A 113 -6.12 10.34 -9.69
C MET A 113 -5.56 10.40 -11.11
N GLU A 114 -4.30 10.76 -11.26
CA GLU A 114 -3.59 10.77 -12.54
C GLU A 114 -2.94 9.41 -12.80
N PRO A 115 -3.40 8.60 -13.78
CA PRO A 115 -2.64 7.44 -14.28
C PRO A 115 -1.29 7.87 -14.83
N PHE A 116 -0.35 6.94 -14.97
CA PHE A 116 0.96 7.27 -15.48
C PHE A 116 0.94 7.84 -16.89
N ALA A 117 1.62 8.96 -17.06
CA ALA A 117 1.93 9.56 -18.34
C ALA A 117 3.32 10.17 -18.34
N LEU A 118 4.20 9.69 -19.23
CA LEU A 118 5.55 10.22 -19.41
C LEU A 118 5.75 10.57 -20.89
N THR A 119 6.39 11.70 -21.16
CA THR A 119 6.82 12.07 -22.52
C THR A 119 8.33 11.87 -22.62
N ALA A 120 8.80 11.30 -23.73
CA ALA A 120 10.23 11.18 -23.99
C ALA A 120 10.56 11.58 -25.43
N HIS A 121 11.76 12.09 -25.63
CA HIS A 121 12.32 12.43 -26.93
C HIS A 121 13.79 12.05 -26.99
N PHE A 122 14.12 11.17 -27.92
CA PHE A 122 15.50 10.86 -28.24
C PHE A 122 15.90 11.59 -29.52
N LYS A 123 16.86 12.50 -29.43
CA LYS A 123 17.32 13.31 -30.55
C LYS A 123 18.81 13.63 -30.42
N ASP A 124 19.53 13.58 -31.50
CA ASP A 124 20.95 13.95 -31.57
C ASP A 124 21.80 13.27 -30.47
N GLY A 125 21.50 11.99 -30.17
CA GLY A 125 22.20 11.20 -29.14
C GLY A 125 21.86 11.56 -27.70
N LYS A 126 20.80 12.36 -27.46
CA LYS A 126 20.32 12.77 -26.14
C LYS A 126 18.89 12.30 -25.90
N LEU A 127 18.61 11.94 -24.65
CA LEU A 127 17.29 11.50 -24.20
C LEU A 127 16.75 12.48 -23.16
N ASP A 128 15.66 13.15 -23.52
CA ASP A 128 14.88 13.99 -22.62
C ASP A 128 13.59 13.28 -22.22
N ILE A 129 13.25 13.26 -20.92
CA ILE A 129 12.03 12.67 -20.38
C ILE A 129 11.32 13.71 -19.49
N TRP A 130 10.02 13.89 -19.70
CA TRP A 130 9.15 14.78 -18.90
C TRP A 130 8.08 13.96 -18.20
N GLY A 131 7.86 14.17 -16.90
CA GLY A 131 6.79 13.52 -16.15
C GLY A 131 6.79 13.80 -14.66
N GLY A 132 5.69 13.46 -14.04
CA GLY A 132 5.53 13.58 -12.58
C GLY A 132 6.02 12.33 -11.85
N MET A 133 7.17 12.41 -11.17
CA MET A 133 7.79 11.33 -10.39
C MET A 133 8.20 11.84 -9.02
N GLN A 134 8.18 10.94 -8.00
CA GLN A 134 8.54 11.30 -6.62
C GLN A 134 10.05 11.47 -6.43
N ASP A 135 10.84 10.74 -7.21
CA ASP A 135 12.30 10.82 -7.18
C ASP A 135 12.85 11.11 -8.58
N PRO A 136 13.06 12.40 -8.92
CA PRO A 136 13.60 12.79 -10.22
C PRO A 136 15.00 12.26 -10.50
N LEU A 137 15.84 12.13 -9.47
CA LEU A 137 17.22 11.66 -9.63
C LEU A 137 17.25 10.18 -9.93
N ALA A 138 16.56 9.36 -9.16
CA ALA A 138 16.45 7.92 -9.42
C ALA A 138 15.75 7.64 -10.78
N THR A 139 14.77 8.46 -11.17
CA THR A 139 14.15 8.37 -12.51
C THR A 139 15.16 8.61 -13.63
N LYS A 140 16.00 9.63 -13.49
CA LYS A 140 17.10 9.87 -14.44
C LYS A 140 18.05 8.68 -14.49
N MET A 141 18.47 8.15 -13.34
CA MET A 141 19.41 7.02 -13.29
C MET A 141 18.84 5.77 -13.96
N MET A 142 17.56 5.47 -13.75
CA MET A 142 16.88 4.38 -14.46
C MET A 142 16.85 4.59 -15.97
N ALA A 143 16.62 5.82 -16.44
CA ALA A 143 16.65 6.13 -17.85
C ALA A 143 18.06 6.01 -18.46
N VAL A 144 19.11 6.35 -17.72
CA VAL A 144 20.52 6.12 -18.09
C VAL A 144 20.77 4.62 -18.27
N ASP A 145 20.42 3.82 -17.29
CA ASP A 145 20.60 2.37 -17.30
C ASP A 145 19.92 1.71 -18.52
N VAL A 146 18.66 2.07 -18.75
CA VAL A 146 17.85 1.47 -19.82
C VAL A 146 18.30 1.92 -21.21
N SER A 147 18.73 3.17 -21.37
CA SER A 147 19.16 3.72 -22.66
C SER A 147 20.58 3.36 -23.02
N GLY A 148 21.43 3.02 -22.03
CA GLY A 148 22.87 2.82 -22.21
C GLY A 148 23.63 4.08 -22.56
N LEU A 149 23.02 5.25 -22.37
CA LEU A 149 23.64 6.55 -22.64
C LEU A 149 24.45 7.04 -21.43
N ASP A 150 25.44 7.88 -21.69
CA ASP A 150 26.15 8.60 -20.63
C ASP A 150 25.18 9.52 -19.87
N SER A 151 25.37 9.72 -18.56
CA SER A 151 24.47 10.48 -17.70
C SER A 151 24.28 11.95 -18.10
N ASP A 152 25.26 12.55 -18.79
CA ASP A 152 25.18 13.91 -19.32
C ASP A 152 24.29 14.01 -20.59
N LYS A 153 23.98 12.90 -21.22
CA LYS A 153 23.09 12.81 -22.37
C LYS A 153 21.63 12.50 -22.01
N VAL A 154 21.33 12.24 -20.73
CA VAL A 154 19.98 11.97 -20.25
C VAL A 154 19.51 13.10 -19.34
N THR A 155 18.35 13.67 -19.62
CA THR A 155 17.74 14.71 -18.78
C THR A 155 16.33 14.29 -18.38
N PHE A 156 16.04 14.31 -17.10
CA PHE A 156 14.67 14.19 -16.59
C PHE A 156 14.15 15.58 -16.18
N HIS A 157 13.01 15.96 -16.72
CA HIS A 157 12.32 17.21 -16.44
C HIS A 157 11.11 16.91 -15.52
N PRO A 158 11.22 17.19 -14.21
CA PRO A 158 10.12 16.91 -13.29
C PRO A 158 8.93 17.82 -13.56
N MET A 159 7.75 17.19 -13.63
CA MET A 159 6.46 17.86 -13.82
C MET A 159 5.60 17.72 -12.57
N LEU A 160 4.52 18.49 -12.49
CA LEU A 160 3.55 18.36 -11.40
C LEU A 160 2.95 16.95 -11.37
N ILE A 161 2.64 16.48 -10.17
CA ILE A 161 2.12 15.14 -9.91
C ILE A 161 0.64 15.23 -9.55
N GLY A 162 -0.19 14.47 -10.26
CA GLY A 162 -1.64 14.31 -9.97
C GLY A 162 -1.94 13.20 -8.96
N GLY A 163 -1.21 13.19 -7.85
CA GLY A 163 -1.26 12.17 -6.81
C GLY A 163 -0.18 11.10 -6.97
N SER A 164 0.20 10.48 -5.87
CA SER A 164 1.20 9.40 -5.88
C SER A 164 0.99 8.39 -4.76
N PHE A 165 0.98 8.82 -3.51
CA PHE A 165 0.80 7.97 -2.31
C PHE A 165 1.86 6.86 -2.13
N GLY A 166 3.04 7.02 -2.77
CA GLY A 166 4.12 6.05 -2.83
C GLY A 166 4.35 5.42 -4.21
N ARG A 167 3.36 5.47 -5.11
CA ARG A 167 3.37 4.74 -6.40
C ARG A 167 4.39 5.25 -7.41
N ARG A 168 4.76 6.54 -7.36
CA ARG A 168 5.62 7.17 -8.36
C ARG A 168 7.11 7.16 -8.01
N LEU A 169 7.55 6.17 -7.23
CA LEU A 169 8.96 5.85 -7.06
C LEU A 169 9.42 4.98 -8.25
N PRO A 170 10.48 5.34 -8.96
CA PRO A 170 10.84 4.70 -10.23
C PRO A 170 11.15 3.20 -10.09
N MET A 171 11.71 2.76 -8.96
CA MET A 171 12.03 1.35 -8.70
C MET A 171 10.80 0.42 -8.68
N TYR A 172 9.60 0.97 -8.61
CA TYR A 172 8.37 0.19 -8.54
C TYR A 172 7.63 0.04 -9.87
N MET A 173 8.22 0.49 -11.01
CA MET A 173 7.45 0.54 -12.25
C MET A 173 8.31 0.51 -13.50
N GLU A 174 7.73 -0.06 -14.55
CA GLU A 174 8.40 -0.19 -15.86
C GLU A 174 8.17 1.00 -16.81
N ILE A 175 7.33 1.97 -16.47
CA ILE A 175 6.95 3.03 -17.41
C ILE A 175 8.14 3.88 -17.87
N VAL A 176 9.11 4.14 -17.00
CA VAL A 176 10.32 4.91 -17.35
C VAL A 176 11.13 4.14 -18.38
N SER A 177 11.32 2.84 -18.14
CA SER A 177 11.98 1.90 -19.03
C SER A 177 11.28 1.81 -20.38
N GLN A 178 9.96 1.67 -20.35
CA GLN A 178 9.14 1.57 -21.55
C GLN A 178 9.21 2.84 -22.39
N VAL A 179 9.02 4.03 -21.79
CA VAL A 179 9.02 5.29 -22.56
C VAL A 179 10.38 5.60 -23.17
N ALA A 180 11.49 5.28 -22.46
CA ALA A 180 12.84 5.42 -22.98
C ALA A 180 13.07 4.53 -24.21
N LYS A 181 12.72 3.23 -24.11
CA LYS A 181 12.83 2.26 -25.21
C LYS A 181 11.96 2.66 -26.41
N LEU A 182 10.78 3.23 -26.18
CA LEU A 182 9.92 3.71 -27.25
C LEU A 182 10.49 4.95 -27.94
N ALA A 183 10.97 5.93 -27.17
CA ALA A 183 11.55 7.16 -27.74
C ALA A 183 12.78 6.88 -28.61
N MET A 184 13.60 5.91 -28.25
CA MET A 184 14.78 5.52 -29.02
C MET A 184 14.44 4.85 -30.37
N GLN A 185 13.18 4.44 -30.59
CA GLN A 185 12.70 3.81 -31.83
C GLN A 185 11.87 4.77 -32.71
N LEU A 186 11.69 6.02 -32.28
CA LEU A 186 10.83 7.01 -32.94
C LEU A 186 11.60 8.29 -33.26
N PRO A 187 11.41 8.90 -34.45
CA PRO A 187 12.07 10.12 -34.84
C PRO A 187 11.44 11.41 -34.27
N TYR A 188 10.44 11.29 -33.41
CA TYR A 188 9.67 12.38 -32.84
C TYR A 188 9.37 12.11 -31.35
N PRO A 189 9.00 13.13 -30.56
CA PRO A 189 8.62 12.94 -29.18
C PRO A 189 7.41 11.99 -29.04
N VAL A 190 7.44 11.12 -28.04
CA VAL A 190 6.35 10.20 -27.73
C VAL A 190 5.86 10.39 -26.31
N LYS A 191 4.54 10.42 -26.13
CA LYS A 191 3.89 10.40 -24.83
C LYS A 191 3.29 9.03 -24.57
N LEU A 192 3.89 8.26 -23.66
CA LEU A 192 3.34 7.00 -23.19
C LEU A 192 2.30 7.27 -22.10
N ILE A 193 1.11 6.73 -22.28
CA ILE A 193 0.00 6.84 -21.31
C ILE A 193 -0.45 5.42 -20.96
N TRP A 194 -0.44 5.08 -19.70
CA TRP A 194 -1.12 3.89 -19.21
C TRP A 194 -2.59 4.20 -18.95
N SER A 195 -3.48 3.29 -19.33
CA SER A 195 -4.88 3.37 -18.90
C SER A 195 -4.98 3.11 -17.39
N ARG A 196 -6.14 3.37 -16.81
CA ARG A 196 -6.38 3.06 -15.40
C ARG A 196 -6.24 1.56 -15.13
N GLU A 197 -6.75 0.74 -16.02
CA GLU A 197 -6.67 -0.72 -15.93
C GLU A 197 -5.21 -1.20 -15.99
N GLU A 198 -4.42 -0.65 -16.91
CA GLU A 198 -3.01 -0.97 -17.02
C GLU A 198 -2.24 -0.55 -15.77
N GLU A 199 -2.48 0.66 -15.27
CA GLU A 199 -1.82 1.21 -14.10
C GLU A 199 -2.12 0.38 -12.83
N ILE A 200 -3.37 -0.10 -12.68
CA ILE A 200 -3.76 -0.99 -11.58
C ILE A 200 -3.13 -2.39 -11.75
N ALA A 201 -3.16 -2.94 -12.96
CA ALA A 201 -2.66 -4.29 -13.22
C ALA A 201 -1.14 -4.43 -13.08
N GLN A 202 -0.37 -3.36 -13.34
CA GLN A 202 1.08 -3.40 -13.34
C GLN A 202 1.75 -3.19 -11.96
N GLY A 203 1.01 -3.29 -10.84
CA GLY A 203 1.57 -3.24 -9.46
C GLY A 203 2.32 -1.92 -9.24
N ALA A 204 3.19 -1.66 -8.37
CA ALA A 204 3.52 -2.16 -7.09
C ALA A 204 2.40 -1.93 -6.09
N TYR A 205 2.14 -2.89 -5.26
CA TYR A 205 1.02 -2.83 -4.31
C TYR A 205 1.51 -2.57 -2.89
N ARG A 206 0.65 -2.04 -2.03
CA ARG A 206 0.86 -2.22 -0.59
C ARG A 206 0.93 -3.72 -0.33
N PRO A 207 1.91 -4.22 0.43
CA PRO A 207 2.06 -5.65 0.68
C PRO A 207 0.77 -6.28 1.22
N GLN A 208 0.41 -7.45 0.67
CA GLN A 208 -0.46 -8.40 1.34
C GLN A 208 0.25 -8.90 2.58
N SER A 209 -0.47 -9.11 3.68
CA SER A 209 0.12 -9.51 4.94
C SER A 209 -0.86 -10.31 5.79
N ALA A 210 -0.33 -11.21 6.61
CA ALA A 210 -1.06 -11.92 7.66
C ALA A 210 -0.34 -11.78 8.98
N ALA A 211 -1.09 -11.75 10.08
CA ALA A 211 -0.54 -11.66 11.43
C ALA A 211 -1.28 -12.57 12.39
N VAL A 212 -0.55 -13.16 13.34
CA VAL A 212 -1.07 -13.87 14.51
C VAL A 212 -0.62 -13.11 15.75
N LEU A 213 -1.58 -12.61 16.49
CA LEU A 213 -1.33 -11.84 17.70
C LEU A 213 -1.77 -12.64 18.92
N LYS A 214 -0.96 -12.57 19.99
CA LYS A 214 -1.25 -13.23 21.28
C LYS A 214 -0.98 -12.29 22.41
N ALA A 215 -1.82 -12.30 23.43
CA ALA A 215 -1.58 -11.53 24.63
C ALA A 215 -2.19 -12.22 25.87
N ASN A 216 -1.55 -11.96 27.02
CA ASN A 216 -2.09 -12.35 28.32
C ASN A 216 -2.63 -11.12 29.04
N VAL A 217 -3.93 -11.14 29.35
CA VAL A 217 -4.59 -10.11 30.15
C VAL A 217 -4.77 -10.60 31.58
N THR A 218 -4.21 -9.85 32.51
CA THR A 218 -4.30 -10.17 33.95
C THR A 218 -5.67 -9.83 34.55
N ALA A 219 -5.95 -10.36 35.74
CA ALA A 219 -7.16 -10.01 36.51
C ALA A 219 -7.28 -8.50 36.79
N ASN A 220 -6.16 -7.78 36.81
CA ASN A 220 -6.15 -6.32 36.98
C ASN A 220 -6.36 -5.56 35.65
N LYS A 221 -6.83 -6.23 34.61
CA LYS A 221 -7.10 -5.67 33.29
C LYS A 221 -5.86 -5.03 32.64
N ARG A 222 -4.68 -5.62 32.88
CA ARG A 222 -3.40 -5.18 32.28
C ARG A 222 -2.86 -6.28 31.38
N ILE A 223 -2.22 -5.89 30.29
CA ILE A 223 -1.49 -6.80 29.42
C ILE A 223 -0.16 -7.15 30.09
N ALA A 224 0.06 -8.42 30.36
CA ALA A 224 1.33 -8.92 30.92
C ALA A 224 2.34 -9.24 29.83
N ALA A 225 1.88 -9.75 28.70
CA ALA A 225 2.70 -10.04 27.53
C ALA A 225 1.89 -9.86 26.23
N TYR A 226 2.61 -9.53 25.17
CA TYR A 226 2.07 -9.32 23.84
C TYR A 226 3.03 -9.86 22.78
N SER A 227 2.52 -10.61 21.81
CA SER A 227 3.28 -10.97 20.61
C SER A 227 2.51 -10.62 19.34
N ASN A 228 3.25 -10.23 18.31
CA ASN A 228 2.77 -10.01 16.96
C ASN A 228 3.72 -10.69 15.99
N ASP A 229 3.31 -11.84 15.49
CA ASP A 229 4.00 -12.62 14.48
C ASP A 229 3.35 -12.32 13.13
N TYR A 230 4.02 -11.60 12.22
CA TYR A 230 3.44 -11.21 10.94
C TYR A 230 4.32 -11.62 9.77
N ALA A 231 3.67 -12.04 8.69
CA ALA A 231 4.30 -12.39 7.42
C ALA A 231 3.80 -11.47 6.30
N GLN A 232 4.70 -11.06 5.42
CA GLN A 232 4.36 -10.26 4.25
C GLN A 232 5.34 -10.52 3.11
N THR A 233 4.95 -10.10 1.90
CA THR A 233 5.90 -10.01 0.78
C THR A 233 6.99 -9.02 1.15
N GLU A 234 8.23 -9.32 0.75
CA GLU A 234 9.39 -8.46 1.00
C GLU A 234 9.05 -6.99 0.83
N SER A 235 9.38 -6.23 1.84
CA SER A 235 9.23 -4.79 1.86
C SER A 235 10.50 -4.19 2.43
N ALA A 236 11.08 -3.23 1.73
CA ALA A 236 12.24 -2.46 2.22
C ALA A 236 11.90 -1.56 3.41
N GLU A 237 10.76 -1.78 4.05
CA GLU A 237 10.19 -0.84 5.00
C GLU A 237 10.64 -1.09 6.43
N SER A 238 11.03 0.01 7.05
CA SER A 238 11.48 0.10 8.43
C SER A 238 10.41 -0.31 9.44
N GLU A 239 10.85 -0.59 10.66
CA GLU A 239 10.03 -0.90 11.82
C GLU A 239 8.91 0.13 12.05
N THR A 240 7.73 -0.38 12.36
CA THR A 240 6.61 0.45 12.79
C THR A 240 6.72 0.79 14.28
N THR A 241 6.28 1.99 14.67
CA THR A 241 6.25 2.38 16.07
C THR A 241 5.16 1.60 16.81
N PHE A 242 5.57 0.83 17.83
CA PHE A 242 4.65 0.21 18.78
C PHE A 242 4.49 1.15 19.97
N ILE A 243 3.28 1.68 20.15
CA ILE A 243 3.03 2.79 21.09
C ILE A 243 2.68 2.35 22.51
N HIS A 244 2.26 1.10 22.68
CA HIS A 244 1.78 0.60 23.97
C HIS A 244 2.96 0.25 24.90
N ASN A 245 2.90 0.73 26.12
CA ASN A 245 3.90 0.50 27.16
C ASN A 245 3.56 -0.78 27.93
N LEU A 246 4.15 -1.88 27.52
CA LEU A 246 3.89 -3.23 28.04
C LEU A 246 5.15 -3.83 28.64
N PRO A 247 5.02 -4.72 29.67
CA PRO A 247 6.18 -5.30 30.35
C PRO A 247 6.92 -6.35 29.53
N ALA A 248 6.24 -7.02 28.60
CA ALA A 248 6.85 -7.98 27.70
C ALA A 248 6.20 -7.90 26.31
N VAL A 249 7.01 -7.67 25.27
CA VAL A 249 6.57 -7.51 23.88
C VAL A 249 7.51 -8.28 22.96
N ALA A 250 6.97 -9.03 22.00
CA ALA A 250 7.72 -9.60 20.88
C ALA A 250 7.00 -9.29 19.57
N ARG A 251 7.73 -8.75 18.62
CA ARG A 251 7.24 -8.53 17.25
C ARG A 251 8.21 -9.21 16.30
N ARG A 252 7.72 -10.18 15.53
CA ARG A 252 8.53 -10.96 14.60
C ARG A 252 7.99 -10.80 13.20
N ASN A 253 8.85 -10.49 12.27
CA ASN A 253 8.50 -10.47 10.85
C ASN A 253 9.05 -11.69 10.12
N TYR A 254 8.23 -12.23 9.24
CA TYR A 254 8.56 -13.34 8.35
C TYR A 254 8.45 -12.84 6.90
N GLU A 255 9.51 -12.98 6.15
CA GLU A 255 9.55 -12.50 4.76
C GLU A 255 9.24 -13.61 3.79
N HIS A 256 8.41 -13.32 2.82
CA HIS A 256 8.04 -14.21 1.74
C HIS A 256 8.38 -13.58 0.40
N SER A 257 9.22 -14.25 -0.39
CA SER A 257 9.46 -13.83 -1.77
C SER A 257 8.23 -14.06 -2.63
N SER A 258 7.79 -13.03 -3.31
CA SER A 258 6.66 -13.07 -4.24
C SER A 258 7.08 -12.60 -5.62
N ASN A 259 6.38 -13.05 -6.64
CA ASN A 259 6.52 -12.51 -8.00
C ASN A 259 5.93 -11.09 -8.14
N GLN A 260 5.19 -10.62 -7.16
CA GLN A 260 4.59 -9.28 -7.18
C GLN A 260 5.55 -8.24 -6.64
N ILE A 261 5.63 -7.09 -7.32
CA ILE A 261 6.33 -5.93 -6.75
C ILE A 261 5.41 -5.33 -5.68
N THR A 262 5.99 -5.15 -4.51
CA THR A 262 5.40 -4.36 -3.44
C THR A 262 6.14 -3.05 -3.31
N GLY A 263 5.48 -2.04 -2.78
CA GLY A 263 6.06 -0.71 -2.64
C GLY A 263 5.41 0.10 -1.52
N ALA A 264 6.05 1.21 -1.22
CA ALA A 264 5.59 2.15 -0.21
C ALA A 264 4.18 2.68 -0.56
N TRP A 265 3.20 2.24 0.19
CA TRP A 265 1.85 2.81 0.18
C TRP A 265 1.74 3.78 1.36
N ARG A 266 0.94 4.84 1.26
CA ARG A 266 0.79 5.88 2.29
C ARG A 266 0.84 5.33 3.71
N SER A 267 1.78 5.80 4.53
CA SER A 267 2.11 5.33 5.90
C SER A 267 2.83 3.97 5.99
N VAL A 268 3.18 3.36 4.84
CA VAL A 268 3.98 2.12 4.77
C VAL A 268 3.45 1.02 5.69
N ASN A 269 4.29 0.30 6.42
CA ASN A 269 3.87 -0.78 7.32
C ASN A 269 2.94 -0.33 8.47
N SER A 270 2.94 0.96 8.82
CA SER A 270 2.02 1.48 9.85
C SER A 270 0.55 1.31 9.47
N THR A 271 0.24 1.09 8.17
CA THR A 271 -1.12 0.82 7.71
C THR A 271 -1.65 -0.49 8.25
N GLN A 272 -0.98 -1.62 7.93
CA GLN A 272 -1.42 -2.94 8.38
C GLN A 272 -1.15 -3.16 9.87
N GLN A 273 -0.01 -2.69 10.37
CA GLN A 273 0.32 -2.82 11.80
C GLN A 273 -0.62 -2.00 12.69
N GLY A 274 -1.05 -0.82 12.24
CA GLY A 274 -2.07 -0.04 12.94
C GLY A 274 -3.39 -0.80 13.04
N PHE A 275 -3.83 -1.42 11.95
CA PHE A 275 -5.03 -2.26 11.94
C PHE A 275 -4.88 -3.45 12.90
N TYR A 276 -3.79 -4.21 12.82
CA TYR A 276 -3.59 -5.38 13.66
C TYR A 276 -3.55 -5.03 15.15
N ASN A 277 -2.69 -4.09 15.51
CA ASN A 277 -2.47 -3.73 16.90
C ASN A 277 -3.72 -3.14 17.53
N GLU A 278 -4.39 -2.21 16.86
CA GLU A 278 -5.52 -1.50 17.42
C GLU A 278 -6.81 -2.33 17.43
N SER A 279 -7.02 -3.20 16.44
CA SER A 279 -8.11 -4.17 16.49
C SER A 279 -7.90 -5.17 17.63
N PHE A 280 -6.67 -5.65 17.81
CA PHE A 280 -6.38 -6.57 18.90
C PHE A 280 -6.48 -5.90 20.28
N MET A 281 -6.12 -4.62 20.40
CA MET A 281 -6.35 -3.85 21.63
C MET A 281 -7.84 -3.76 22.00
N ASP A 282 -8.75 -3.68 21.04
CA ASP A 282 -10.19 -3.73 21.29
C ASP A 282 -10.65 -5.12 21.76
N GLU A 283 -10.13 -6.19 21.13
CA GLU A 283 -10.43 -7.56 21.57
C GLU A 283 -9.93 -7.82 23.01
N LEU A 284 -8.74 -7.32 23.34
CA LEU A 284 -8.19 -7.41 24.68
C LEU A 284 -8.97 -6.58 25.71
N ALA A 285 -9.44 -5.39 25.33
CA ALA A 285 -10.31 -4.57 26.16
C ALA A 285 -11.63 -5.28 26.45
N HIS A 286 -12.21 -5.92 25.43
CA HIS A 286 -13.42 -6.73 25.57
C HIS A 286 -13.19 -7.94 26.48
N ALA A 287 -12.11 -8.68 26.28
CA ALA A 287 -11.73 -9.82 27.13
C ALA A 287 -11.50 -9.43 28.60
N ALA A 288 -10.99 -8.20 28.82
CA ALA A 288 -10.81 -7.61 30.13
C ALA A 288 -12.09 -7.06 30.77
N GLY A 289 -13.20 -6.98 30.02
CA GLY A 289 -14.40 -6.25 30.46
C GLY A 289 -14.09 -4.79 30.77
N ALA A 290 -13.30 -4.12 29.92
CA ALA A 290 -12.84 -2.76 30.08
C ALA A 290 -13.34 -1.87 28.93
N ASP A 291 -13.52 -0.57 29.23
CA ASP A 291 -13.78 0.43 28.19
C ASP A 291 -12.56 0.57 27.27
N PRO A 292 -12.70 0.55 25.92
CA PRO A 292 -11.58 0.60 25.00
C PRO A 292 -10.66 1.82 25.14
N VAL A 293 -11.17 2.99 25.49
CA VAL A 293 -10.37 4.20 25.72
C VAL A 293 -9.61 4.07 27.03
N GLU A 294 -10.27 3.67 28.12
CA GLU A 294 -9.63 3.48 29.43
C GLU A 294 -8.57 2.35 29.37
N PHE A 295 -8.85 1.31 28.60
CA PHE A 295 -7.88 0.23 28.38
C PHE A 295 -6.60 0.75 27.72
N ARG A 296 -6.72 1.54 26.65
CA ARG A 296 -5.57 2.17 25.99
C ARG A 296 -4.83 3.15 26.92
N ARG A 297 -5.56 4.00 27.66
CA ARG A 297 -4.95 4.89 28.66
C ARG A 297 -4.03 4.15 29.63
N ASN A 298 -4.49 2.98 30.07
CA ASN A 298 -3.74 2.17 31.01
C ASN A 298 -2.47 1.54 30.39
N HIS A 299 -2.37 1.48 29.06
CA HIS A 299 -1.26 0.88 28.32
C HIS A 299 -0.44 1.90 27.51
N LEU A 300 -0.70 3.18 27.67
CA LEU A 300 0.14 4.25 27.15
C LEU A 300 1.02 4.83 28.26
N LYS A 301 2.18 5.38 27.85
CA LYS A 301 3.07 6.05 28.79
C LYS A 301 2.40 7.32 29.35
N ALA A 302 2.45 7.49 30.64
CA ALA A 302 1.93 8.69 31.31
C ALA A 302 2.56 9.97 30.70
N ASP A 303 1.77 11.04 30.61
CA ASP A 303 2.16 12.35 30.07
C ASP A 303 2.70 12.34 28.64
N SER A 304 2.47 11.24 27.89
CA SER A 304 2.90 11.12 26.50
C SER A 304 2.03 11.95 25.56
N ARG A 305 2.57 12.25 24.37
CA ARG A 305 1.80 12.82 23.27
C ARG A 305 0.62 11.92 22.87
N HIS A 306 0.81 10.60 22.87
CA HIS A 306 -0.21 9.60 22.56
C HIS A 306 -1.40 9.72 23.52
N LEU A 307 -1.14 9.79 24.81
CA LEU A 307 -2.21 9.90 25.79
C LEU A 307 -3.02 11.19 25.60
N ARG A 308 -2.37 12.33 25.34
CA ARG A 308 -3.06 13.60 25.05
C ARG A 308 -3.91 13.54 23.80
N VAL A 309 -3.41 12.93 22.72
CA VAL A 309 -4.14 12.77 21.45
C VAL A 309 -5.35 11.85 21.63
N LEU A 310 -5.21 10.74 22.35
CA LEU A 310 -6.31 9.83 22.67
C LEU A 310 -7.39 10.52 23.51
N ASP A 311 -7.00 11.22 24.56
CA ASP A 311 -7.90 11.89 25.49
C ASP A 311 -8.70 12.98 24.80
N GLU A 312 -8.04 13.79 23.98
CA GLU A 312 -8.70 14.85 23.22
C GLU A 312 -9.65 14.28 22.16
N CYS A 313 -9.28 13.20 21.50
CA CYS A 313 -10.15 12.52 20.54
C CYS A 313 -11.41 11.96 21.21
N ALA A 314 -11.25 11.30 22.36
CA ALA A 314 -12.38 10.79 23.14
C ALA A 314 -13.29 11.91 23.66
N ARG A 315 -12.70 13.04 24.09
CA ARG A 315 -13.44 14.23 24.54
C ARG A 315 -14.28 14.84 23.40
N LEU A 316 -13.66 15.08 22.24
CA LEU A 316 -14.34 15.68 21.07
C LEU A 316 -15.41 14.76 20.47
N ALA A 317 -15.18 13.44 20.54
CA ALA A 317 -16.16 12.45 20.12
C ALA A 317 -17.33 12.28 21.11
N ASN A 318 -17.27 12.89 22.29
CA ASN A 318 -18.18 12.59 23.40
C ASN A 318 -18.27 11.08 23.69
N TRP A 319 -17.13 10.44 23.89
CA TRP A 319 -16.98 8.97 23.97
C TRP A 319 -18.04 8.28 24.85
N LYS A 320 -18.38 8.87 25.97
CA LYS A 320 -19.34 8.30 26.96
C LYS A 320 -20.81 8.62 26.65
N SER A 321 -21.12 9.41 25.60
CA SER A 321 -22.50 9.70 25.25
C SER A 321 -23.24 8.47 24.71
N PRO A 322 -24.55 8.32 24.97
CA PRO A 322 -25.31 7.24 24.38
C PRO A 322 -25.34 7.36 22.86
N LEU A 323 -25.42 6.21 22.19
CA LEU A 323 -25.55 6.12 20.74
C LEU A 323 -26.96 5.70 20.36
N PRO A 324 -27.42 6.04 19.15
CA PRO A 324 -28.66 5.49 18.60
C PRO A 324 -28.60 3.95 18.54
N GLU A 325 -29.74 3.31 18.56
CA GLU A 325 -29.86 1.85 18.43
C GLU A 325 -29.19 1.37 17.12
N GLY A 326 -28.44 0.28 17.20
CA GLY A 326 -27.72 -0.29 16.07
C GLY A 326 -26.44 0.47 15.65
N VAL A 327 -26.07 1.55 16.33
CA VAL A 327 -24.81 2.26 16.09
C VAL A 327 -23.78 1.88 17.13
N GLY A 328 -22.58 1.49 16.68
CA GLY A 328 -21.42 1.25 17.51
C GLY A 328 -20.40 2.39 17.39
N ARG A 329 -19.45 2.43 18.33
CA ARG A 329 -18.34 3.38 18.34
C ARG A 329 -17.03 2.62 18.60
N GLY A 330 -16.02 2.87 17.77
CA GLY A 330 -14.68 2.32 17.90
C GLY A 330 -13.63 3.41 18.01
N VAL A 331 -12.46 3.09 18.58
CA VAL A 331 -11.32 3.99 18.75
C VAL A 331 -10.03 3.32 18.31
N ALA A 332 -9.16 4.07 17.63
CA ALA A 332 -7.81 3.63 17.29
C ALA A 332 -6.83 4.80 17.43
N ILE A 333 -5.57 4.49 17.75
CA ILE A 333 -4.48 5.46 17.81
C ILE A 333 -3.20 4.85 17.25
N VAL A 334 -2.56 5.57 16.32
CA VAL A 334 -1.36 5.09 15.61
C VAL A 334 -0.34 6.21 15.52
N GLU A 335 0.94 5.85 15.64
CA GLU A 335 2.05 6.72 15.27
C GLU A 335 2.70 6.22 13.98
N SER A 336 2.95 7.15 13.04
CA SER A 336 3.71 6.92 11.82
C SER A 336 4.58 8.15 11.54
N PHE A 337 5.89 7.93 11.33
CA PHE A 337 6.85 9.01 11.08
C PHE A 337 6.77 10.17 12.10
N LYS A 338 6.61 9.86 13.38
CA LYS A 338 6.46 10.79 14.51
C LYS A 338 5.16 11.62 14.51
N THR A 339 4.25 11.37 13.59
CA THR A 339 2.90 11.91 13.60
C THR A 339 1.97 10.94 14.30
N ILE A 340 1.21 11.41 15.27
CA ILE A 340 0.26 10.62 16.05
C ILE A 340 -1.15 10.99 15.61
N VAL A 341 -1.96 9.99 15.30
CA VAL A 341 -3.35 10.16 14.88
C VAL A 341 -4.25 9.28 15.72
N ALA A 342 -5.31 9.83 16.28
CA ALA A 342 -6.40 9.06 16.86
C ALA A 342 -7.70 9.30 16.10
N HIS A 343 -8.46 8.23 15.90
CA HIS A 343 -9.81 8.26 15.34
C HIS A 343 -10.80 7.68 16.34
N VAL A 344 -11.97 8.32 16.42
CA VAL A 344 -13.20 7.72 16.94
C VAL A 344 -14.21 7.68 15.81
N ILE A 345 -14.71 6.49 15.48
CA ILE A 345 -15.65 6.27 14.39
C ILE A 345 -16.96 5.74 14.93
N GLU A 346 -18.08 6.34 14.51
CA GLU A 346 -19.43 5.86 14.76
C GLU A 346 -19.97 5.21 13.50
N ALA A 347 -20.37 3.96 13.59
CA ALA A 347 -20.84 3.19 12.44
C ALA A 347 -21.96 2.22 12.82
N SER A 348 -22.76 1.84 11.84
CA SER A 348 -23.73 0.75 11.92
C SER A 348 -23.53 -0.22 10.77
N VAL A 349 -24.12 -1.40 10.86
CA VAL A 349 -24.15 -2.38 9.78
C VAL A 349 -25.49 -2.31 9.07
N LYS A 350 -25.48 -2.19 7.75
CA LYS A 350 -26.66 -2.23 6.91
C LYS A 350 -27.21 -3.66 6.79
N GLU A 351 -28.42 -3.79 6.25
CA GLU A 351 -29.05 -5.10 5.99
C GLU A 351 -28.22 -6.00 5.05
N ASP A 352 -27.48 -5.41 4.12
CA ASP A 352 -26.56 -6.11 3.21
C ASP A 352 -25.21 -6.48 3.84
N GLY A 353 -25.03 -6.22 5.13
CA GLY A 353 -23.79 -6.47 5.87
C GLY A 353 -22.72 -5.39 5.70
N MET A 354 -22.94 -4.40 4.85
CA MET A 354 -21.96 -3.32 4.61
C MET A 354 -21.95 -2.30 5.76
N PRO A 355 -20.77 -1.81 6.18
CA PRO A 355 -20.68 -0.76 7.18
C PRO A 355 -21.25 0.56 6.65
N LYS A 356 -21.94 1.30 7.53
CA LYS A 356 -22.35 2.67 7.30
C LYS A 356 -21.70 3.55 8.34
N VAL A 357 -20.75 4.36 7.91
CA VAL A 357 -20.08 5.35 8.77
C VAL A 357 -21.00 6.57 8.95
N HIS A 358 -21.22 6.97 10.20
CA HIS A 358 -22.05 8.11 10.57
C HIS A 358 -21.22 9.33 10.91
N LYS A 359 -20.10 9.11 11.64
CA LYS A 359 -19.22 10.19 12.11
C LYS A 359 -17.80 9.68 12.27
N ILE A 360 -16.84 10.51 11.92
CA ILE A 360 -15.42 10.31 12.21
C ILE A 360 -14.93 11.54 12.97
N THR A 361 -14.38 11.32 14.15
CA THR A 361 -13.68 12.36 14.91
C THR A 361 -12.20 12.04 14.88
N THR A 362 -11.39 13.01 14.46
CA THR A 362 -9.92 12.82 14.27
C THR A 362 -9.17 13.86 15.08
N VAL A 363 -8.16 13.43 15.82
CA VAL A 363 -7.18 14.31 16.46
C VAL A 363 -5.78 13.90 16.02
N VAL A 364 -4.98 14.90 15.67
CA VAL A 364 -3.62 14.69 15.12
C VAL A 364 -2.62 15.56 15.87
N ASP A 365 -1.50 14.96 16.23
CA ASP A 365 -0.30 15.66 16.66
C ASP A 365 0.82 15.40 15.63
N ALA A 366 1.03 16.33 14.73
CA ALA A 366 2.07 16.28 13.69
C ALA A 366 3.26 17.20 14.00
N GLY A 367 3.37 17.70 15.23
CA GLY A 367 4.38 18.69 15.60
C GLY A 367 4.08 20.07 14.99
N SER A 368 5.09 20.71 14.40
CA SER A 368 4.91 22.06 13.83
C SER A 368 4.18 22.02 12.49
N ILE A 369 3.09 22.76 12.39
CA ILE A 369 2.27 22.88 11.19
C ILE A 369 2.65 24.19 10.45
N VAL A 370 3.20 24.06 9.25
CA VAL A 370 3.57 25.20 8.40
C VAL A 370 2.36 25.76 7.66
N ASN A 371 1.52 24.88 7.12
CA ASN A 371 0.30 25.24 6.39
C ASN A 371 -0.90 24.45 6.95
N PRO A 372 -1.77 25.06 7.77
CA PRO A 372 -2.90 24.38 8.39
C PRO A 372 -3.91 23.82 7.40
N ASP A 373 -4.20 24.53 6.30
CA ASP A 373 -5.18 24.08 5.30
C ASP A 373 -4.66 22.86 4.55
N ALA A 374 -3.39 22.86 4.16
CA ALA A 374 -2.76 21.69 3.54
C ALA A 374 -2.71 20.50 4.51
N ALA A 375 -2.38 20.72 5.78
CA ALA A 375 -2.37 19.68 6.79
C ALA A 375 -3.77 19.07 6.98
N LYS A 376 -4.82 19.90 7.08
CA LYS A 376 -6.20 19.46 7.17
C LYS A 376 -6.60 18.61 5.95
N ALA A 377 -6.31 19.07 4.75
CA ALA A 377 -6.58 18.32 3.52
C ALA A 377 -5.87 16.95 3.50
N GLN A 378 -4.63 16.87 4.01
CA GLN A 378 -3.90 15.60 4.14
C GLN A 378 -4.55 14.66 5.17
N ILE A 379 -5.04 15.17 6.28
CA ILE A 379 -5.71 14.39 7.32
C ILE A 379 -7.05 13.84 6.78
N GLU A 380 -7.87 14.67 6.17
CA GLU A 380 -9.14 14.28 5.58
C GLU A 380 -8.93 13.26 4.45
N GLY A 381 -8.01 13.52 3.54
CA GLY A 381 -7.65 12.60 2.44
C GLY A 381 -7.10 11.26 2.94
N GLY A 382 -6.27 11.26 3.99
CA GLY A 382 -5.75 10.04 4.62
C GLY A 382 -6.86 9.21 5.27
N THR A 383 -7.78 9.87 5.95
CA THR A 383 -8.95 9.22 6.57
C THR A 383 -9.85 8.55 5.52
N ILE A 384 -10.14 9.24 4.42
CA ILE A 384 -10.96 8.68 3.33
C ILE A 384 -10.25 7.51 2.66
N MET A 385 -8.95 7.62 2.39
CA MET A 385 -8.16 6.53 1.80
C MET A 385 -8.13 5.28 2.71
N GLY A 386 -7.95 5.48 4.02
CA GLY A 386 -8.03 4.38 4.99
C GLY A 386 -9.42 3.75 5.07
N LEU A 387 -10.47 4.56 5.01
CA LEU A 387 -11.85 4.08 4.99
C LEU A 387 -12.15 3.26 3.72
N SER A 388 -11.72 3.72 2.54
CA SER A 388 -11.86 2.98 1.28
C SER A 388 -11.20 1.60 1.37
N SER A 389 -9.99 1.56 1.92
CA SER A 389 -9.24 0.31 2.15
C SER A 389 -9.96 -0.66 3.11
N ALA A 390 -10.61 -0.11 4.15
CA ALA A 390 -11.34 -0.90 5.13
C ALA A 390 -12.67 -1.45 4.61
N ILE A 391 -13.32 -0.74 3.68
CA ILE A 391 -14.68 -1.09 3.22
C ILE A 391 -14.66 -2.10 2.06
N GLY A 392 -13.65 -2.08 1.17
CA GLY A 392 -13.77 -2.97 0.04
C GLY A 392 -12.68 -2.93 -1.02
N GLU A 393 -11.58 -2.22 -0.81
CA GLU A 393 -10.46 -2.29 -1.76
C GLU A 393 -9.65 -3.57 -1.54
N ALA A 394 -9.44 -4.32 -2.62
CA ALA A 394 -8.58 -5.49 -2.62
C ALA A 394 -8.04 -5.75 -4.02
N ILE A 395 -6.76 -6.07 -4.12
CA ILE A 395 -6.16 -6.65 -5.30
C ILE A 395 -6.01 -8.14 -5.05
N THR A 396 -6.59 -8.93 -5.93
CA THR A 396 -6.50 -10.39 -5.90
C THR A 396 -5.64 -10.89 -7.04
N LEU A 397 -4.88 -11.94 -6.78
CA LEU A 397 -4.08 -12.65 -7.77
C LEU A 397 -4.70 -13.99 -8.10
N GLU A 398 -4.73 -14.29 -9.40
CA GLU A 398 -5.01 -15.62 -9.92
C GLU A 398 -4.08 -15.90 -11.10
N LYS A 399 -3.44 -17.05 -11.11
CA LYS A 399 -2.51 -17.47 -12.15
C LYS A 399 -1.34 -16.48 -12.36
N GLY A 400 -0.85 -15.92 -11.23
CA GLY A 400 0.26 -14.98 -11.23
C GLY A 400 -0.05 -13.58 -11.66
#